data_2ffdbf77d159e9f45b0830d595c66f64
#
_entry.id   2ffdbf77d159e9f45b0830d595c66f64
#
_cell.length_a   1.000
_cell.length_b   1.000
_cell.length_c   1.000
_cell.angle_alpha   90.00
_cell.angle_beta   90.00
_cell.angle_gamma   90.00
#
_symmetry.space_group_name_H-M   'P 1'
#
loop_
_entity.id
_entity.type
_entity.pdbx_description
1 polymer ?
#
loop_
_entity_poly.entity_id
_entity_poly.type
_entity_poly.pdbx_seq_one_letter_code
_entity_poly.pdbx_strand_id
1 'polypeptide(L)'
;MAQRLGYHYLDSGALYRVTAYAALQAGLTLDTAHEAPIADLARRLPVAFEGEQVLLSGVNVSEAIRTEEAGMNASKVSVLPAVRQALVDLQHGFARLPGLLADGRDMGTVIFPDAPLKVFLTASAEKRAERRHKQLISKGFSTTITALRADLEARDARDTQRSVAPLKPAQDALQLDNSSLTIDESVAQVLDWWQSKQVVPLVGMA
;
A
#
# COMPACT_ATOMS: atom_id res chain seq x y z
N MET A 1 12.51 -2.74 -6.26
CA MET A 1 11.99 -3.12 -7.58
C MET A 1 11.70 -1.90 -8.45
N ALA A 2 10.88 -0.94 -8.06
CA ALA A 2 10.61 0.26 -8.85
C ALA A 2 11.91 0.96 -9.33
N GLN A 3 12.87 1.15 -8.44
CA GLN A 3 14.18 1.71 -8.76
C GLN A 3 14.95 0.90 -9.82
N ARG A 4 14.88 -0.45 -9.77
CA ARG A 4 15.53 -1.31 -10.80
C ARG A 4 14.90 -1.18 -12.18
N LEU A 5 13.60 -0.83 -12.24
CA LEU A 5 12.86 -0.62 -13.49
C LEU A 5 12.86 0.84 -13.96
N GLY A 6 13.34 1.76 -13.14
CA GLY A 6 13.20 3.19 -13.38
C GLY A 6 11.76 3.69 -13.30
N TYR A 7 10.87 2.97 -12.62
CA TYR A 7 9.45 3.27 -12.48
C TYR A 7 9.17 4.15 -11.27
N HIS A 8 8.06 4.88 -11.35
CA HIS A 8 7.48 5.53 -10.19
C HIS A 8 7.04 4.50 -9.16
N TYR A 9 6.93 4.91 -7.91
CA TYR A 9 6.45 4.07 -6.83
C TYR A 9 5.25 4.71 -6.14
N LEU A 10 4.27 3.89 -5.79
CA LEU A 10 3.10 4.27 -5.02
C LEU A 10 2.92 3.29 -3.87
N ASP A 11 3.00 3.77 -2.63
CA ASP A 11 2.52 3.08 -1.44
C ASP A 11 1.11 3.60 -1.10
N SER A 12 0.10 2.86 -1.51
CA SER A 12 -1.30 3.20 -1.23
C SER A 12 -1.60 3.23 0.28
N GLY A 13 -1.00 2.33 1.05
CA GLY A 13 -1.15 2.32 2.51
C GLY A 13 -0.60 3.60 3.15
N ALA A 14 0.52 4.11 2.64
CA ALA A 14 1.07 5.39 3.08
C ALA A 14 0.14 6.56 2.76
N LEU A 15 -0.56 6.58 1.62
CA LEU A 15 -1.53 7.63 1.30
C LEU A 15 -2.63 7.73 2.36
N TYR A 16 -3.22 6.61 2.78
CA TYR A 16 -4.23 6.61 3.86
C TYR A 16 -3.65 7.09 5.18
N ARG A 17 -2.40 6.72 5.51
CA ARG A 17 -1.71 7.19 6.72
C ARG A 17 -1.43 8.69 6.68
N VAL A 18 -0.96 9.22 5.55
CA VAL A 18 -0.73 10.65 5.36
C VAL A 18 -2.04 11.44 5.40
N THR A 19 -3.11 10.91 4.79
CA THR A 19 -4.44 11.53 4.84
C THR A 19 -4.94 11.64 6.28
N ALA A 20 -4.86 10.57 7.06
CA ALA A 20 -5.25 10.58 8.46
C ALA A 20 -4.38 11.55 9.28
N TYR A 21 -3.07 11.54 9.07
CA TYR A 21 -2.14 12.46 9.71
C TYR A 21 -2.49 13.92 9.40
N ALA A 22 -2.68 14.26 8.14
CA ALA A 22 -3.02 15.62 7.72
C ALA A 22 -4.39 16.06 8.25
N ALA A 23 -5.38 15.16 8.31
CA ALA A 23 -6.70 15.45 8.88
C ALA A 23 -6.60 15.77 10.37
N LEU A 24 -5.82 15.01 11.15
CA LEU A 24 -5.59 15.27 12.57
C LEU A 24 -4.84 16.59 12.79
N GLN A 25 -3.85 16.91 11.96
CA GLN A 25 -3.15 18.21 12.01
C GLN A 25 -4.09 19.38 11.72
N ALA A 26 -5.13 19.18 10.91
CA ALA A 26 -6.18 20.16 10.64
C ALA A 26 -7.27 20.19 11.73
N GLY A 27 -7.13 19.43 12.82
CA GLY A 27 -8.11 19.38 13.91
C GLY A 27 -9.37 18.59 13.59
N LEU A 28 -9.38 17.77 12.53
CA LEU A 28 -10.52 16.92 12.16
C LEU A 28 -10.49 15.61 12.94
N THR A 29 -11.67 15.12 13.36
CA THR A 29 -11.80 13.74 13.87
C THR A 29 -11.99 12.77 12.70
N LEU A 30 -11.44 11.52 12.86
CA LEU A 30 -11.44 10.53 11.78
C LEU A 30 -12.71 9.67 11.83
N ASP A 31 -13.85 10.29 11.53
CA ASP A 31 -15.18 9.70 11.60
C ASP A 31 -16.06 10.17 10.42
N THR A 32 -17.26 9.65 10.36
CA THR A 32 -18.25 9.98 9.31
C THR A 32 -18.72 11.43 9.35
N ALA A 33 -18.67 12.11 10.52
CA ALA A 33 -19.08 13.52 10.63
C ALA A 33 -18.10 14.45 9.89
N HIS A 34 -16.83 14.04 9.77
CA HIS A 34 -15.80 14.79 9.08
C HIS A 34 -15.39 14.16 7.72
N GLU A 35 -16.16 13.22 7.19
CA GLU A 35 -15.83 12.53 5.94
C GLU A 35 -15.62 13.51 4.78
N ALA A 36 -16.53 14.47 4.58
CA ALA A 36 -16.42 15.44 3.48
C ALA A 36 -15.19 16.35 3.59
N PRO A 37 -14.89 16.99 4.73
CA PRO A 37 -13.64 17.74 4.93
C PRO A 37 -12.38 16.90 4.72
N ILE A 38 -12.36 15.64 5.20
CA ILE A 38 -11.22 14.74 5.00
C ILE A 38 -11.07 14.39 3.51
N ALA A 39 -12.16 14.13 2.79
CA ALA A 39 -12.12 13.86 1.36
C ALA A 39 -11.61 15.07 0.56
N ASP A 40 -12.02 16.29 0.92
CA ASP A 40 -11.52 17.51 0.29
C ASP A 40 -10.03 17.74 0.53
N LEU A 41 -9.55 17.40 1.72
CA LEU A 41 -8.13 17.40 2.04
C LEU A 41 -7.39 16.35 1.21
N ALA A 42 -7.92 15.12 1.13
CA ALA A 42 -7.33 14.02 0.39
C ALA A 42 -7.16 14.32 -1.12
N ARG A 43 -8.15 14.97 -1.75
CA ARG A 43 -8.06 15.38 -3.18
C ARG A 43 -6.89 16.30 -3.49
N ARG A 44 -6.48 17.11 -2.52
CA ARG A 44 -5.44 18.13 -2.67
C ARG A 44 -4.18 17.81 -1.89
N LEU A 45 -4.03 16.56 -1.47
CA LEU A 45 -2.94 16.11 -0.62
C LEU A 45 -1.60 16.27 -1.36
N PRO A 46 -0.73 17.20 -0.96
CA PRO A 46 0.55 17.44 -1.62
C PRO A 46 1.60 16.42 -1.14
N VAL A 47 1.40 15.15 -1.54
CA VAL A 47 2.25 14.03 -1.16
C VAL A 47 3.20 13.65 -2.30
N ALA A 48 4.44 13.33 -1.94
CA ALA A 48 5.44 12.76 -2.84
C ALA A 48 6.15 11.58 -2.18
N PHE A 49 6.57 10.61 -3.02
CA PHE A 49 7.38 9.46 -2.61
C PHE A 49 8.77 9.63 -3.22
N GLU A 50 9.80 9.76 -2.38
CA GLU A 50 11.21 9.92 -2.79
C GLU A 50 12.04 8.81 -2.13
N GLY A 51 12.29 7.74 -2.89
CA GLY A 51 12.91 6.53 -2.35
C GLY A 51 12.05 5.92 -1.23
N GLU A 52 12.59 5.87 -0.02
CA GLU A 52 11.86 5.40 1.17
C GLU A 52 11.15 6.51 1.94
N GLN A 53 11.29 7.75 1.51
CA GLN A 53 10.71 8.91 2.18
C GLN A 53 9.32 9.21 1.64
N VAL A 54 8.46 9.64 2.55
CA VAL A 54 7.13 10.16 2.25
C VAL A 54 7.11 11.62 2.66
N LEU A 55 6.89 12.49 1.70
CA LEU A 55 6.86 13.93 1.89
C LEU A 55 5.41 14.42 1.86
N LEU A 56 5.04 15.27 2.80
CA LEU A 56 3.78 16.01 2.82
C LEU A 56 4.12 17.51 2.76
N SER A 57 3.72 18.19 1.71
CA SER A 57 4.10 19.60 1.46
C SER A 57 5.63 19.82 1.52
N GLY A 58 6.42 18.87 1.05
CA GLY A 58 7.89 18.91 1.10
C GLY A 58 8.50 18.54 2.46
N VAL A 59 7.69 18.31 3.49
CA VAL A 59 8.18 17.87 4.83
C VAL A 59 8.18 16.37 4.91
N ASN A 60 9.30 15.78 5.37
CA ASN A 60 9.39 14.32 5.57
C ASN A 60 8.55 13.88 6.78
N VAL A 61 7.49 13.11 6.51
CA VAL A 61 6.56 12.57 7.50
C VAL A 61 6.71 11.05 7.70
N SER A 62 7.74 10.44 7.13
CA SER A 62 7.93 8.98 7.11
C SER A 62 7.88 8.35 8.50
N GLU A 63 8.51 8.94 9.49
CA GLU A 63 8.51 8.41 10.86
C GLU A 63 7.11 8.56 11.51
N ALA A 64 6.47 9.73 11.35
CA ALA A 64 5.16 10.01 11.92
C ALA A 64 4.08 9.04 11.42
N ILE A 65 4.14 8.65 10.14
CA ILE A 65 3.13 7.77 9.52
C ILE A 65 3.43 6.27 9.66
N ARG A 66 4.59 5.88 10.21
CA ARG A 66 4.99 4.46 10.38
C ARG A 66 4.65 3.86 11.74
N THR A 67 4.03 4.65 12.62
CA THR A 67 3.61 4.19 13.95
C THR A 67 2.39 3.26 13.88
N GLU A 68 2.15 2.48 14.92
CA GLU A 68 0.94 1.65 15.02
C GLU A 68 -0.33 2.52 15.07
N GLU A 69 -0.26 3.65 15.76
CA GLU A 69 -1.35 4.64 15.80
C GLU A 69 -1.69 5.17 14.41
N ALA A 70 -0.69 5.52 13.60
CA ALA A 70 -0.90 5.93 12.21
C ALA A 70 -1.56 4.81 11.37
N GLY A 71 -1.23 3.54 11.65
CA GLY A 71 -1.88 2.39 11.05
C GLY A 71 -3.36 2.26 11.42
N MET A 72 -3.71 2.45 12.69
CA MET A 72 -5.10 2.47 13.16
C MET A 72 -5.88 3.65 12.56
N ASN A 73 -5.29 4.82 12.52
CA ASN A 73 -5.91 6.02 11.95
C ASN A 73 -6.14 5.88 10.43
N ALA A 74 -5.20 5.29 9.70
CA ALA A 74 -5.41 4.93 8.29
C ALA A 74 -6.61 3.98 8.11
N SER A 75 -6.78 3.01 8.99
CA SER A 75 -7.94 2.11 8.96
C SER A 75 -9.26 2.84 9.17
N LYS A 76 -9.30 3.86 10.04
CA LYS A 76 -10.51 4.69 10.27
C LYS A 76 -10.91 5.47 9.01
N VAL A 77 -9.96 6.10 8.31
CA VAL A 77 -10.27 6.88 7.10
C VAL A 77 -10.51 5.98 5.88
N SER A 78 -9.97 4.77 5.87
CA SER A 78 -10.10 3.84 4.75
C SER A 78 -11.51 3.27 4.56
N VAL A 79 -12.37 3.37 5.56
CA VAL A 79 -13.77 2.94 5.48
C VAL A 79 -14.72 4.06 5.04
N LEU A 80 -14.24 5.30 4.93
CA LEU A 80 -15.00 6.46 4.51
C LEU A 80 -15.09 6.52 2.98
N PRO A 81 -16.29 6.33 2.37
CA PRO A 81 -16.42 6.21 0.92
C PRO A 81 -15.93 7.42 0.14
N ALA A 82 -16.24 8.65 0.60
CA ALA A 82 -15.80 9.87 -0.08
C ALA A 82 -14.27 10.06 -0.02
N VAL A 83 -13.64 9.67 1.09
CA VAL A 83 -12.17 9.69 1.22
C VAL A 83 -11.53 8.67 0.28
N ARG A 84 -12.09 7.46 0.18
CA ARG A 84 -11.63 6.44 -0.77
C ARG A 84 -11.69 6.96 -2.20
N GLN A 85 -12.84 7.55 -2.60
CA GLN A 85 -12.99 8.09 -3.96
C GLN A 85 -11.96 9.19 -4.25
N ALA A 86 -11.75 10.11 -3.31
CA ALA A 86 -10.74 11.15 -3.45
C ALA A 86 -9.32 10.59 -3.63
N LEU A 87 -8.99 9.50 -2.92
CA LEU A 87 -7.69 8.84 -3.04
C LEU A 87 -7.57 7.97 -4.30
N VAL A 88 -8.65 7.47 -4.89
CA VAL A 88 -8.60 6.80 -6.20
C VAL A 88 -8.06 7.75 -7.26
N ASP A 89 -8.64 8.94 -7.36
CA ASP A 89 -8.23 9.95 -8.34
C ASP A 89 -6.76 10.36 -8.15
N LEU A 90 -6.35 10.55 -6.89
CA LEU A 90 -4.96 10.85 -6.55
C LEU A 90 -4.01 9.72 -6.96
N GLN A 91 -4.38 8.46 -6.69
CA GLN A 91 -3.57 7.29 -7.04
C GLN A 91 -3.41 7.12 -8.54
N HIS A 92 -4.47 7.36 -9.32
CA HIS A 92 -4.39 7.35 -10.78
C HIS A 92 -3.38 8.38 -11.31
N GLY A 93 -3.26 9.53 -10.65
CA GLY A 93 -2.28 10.57 -11.01
C GLY A 93 -0.80 10.12 -10.87
N PHE A 94 -0.50 9.03 -10.14
CA PHE A 94 0.85 8.47 -10.08
C PHE A 94 1.18 7.59 -11.31
N ALA A 95 0.18 7.14 -12.07
CA ALA A 95 0.38 6.31 -13.27
C ALA A 95 0.85 7.16 -14.45
N ARG A 96 2.16 7.28 -14.59
CA ARG A 96 2.83 8.06 -15.64
C ARG A 96 4.07 7.34 -16.16
N LEU A 97 4.53 7.75 -17.35
CA LEU A 97 5.76 7.19 -17.93
C LEU A 97 6.99 7.43 -17.02
N PRO A 98 7.94 6.51 -17.01
CA PRO A 98 8.04 5.26 -17.81
C PRO A 98 7.17 4.11 -17.29
N GLY A 99 6.57 4.20 -16.12
CA GLY A 99 5.71 3.18 -15.53
C GLY A 99 5.52 3.38 -14.03
N LEU A 100 4.63 2.61 -13.44
CA LEU A 100 4.29 2.64 -12.02
C LEU A 100 4.40 1.25 -11.41
N LEU A 101 5.02 1.17 -10.24
CA LEU A 101 4.88 0.05 -9.31
C LEU A 101 4.02 0.51 -8.14
N ALA A 102 2.85 -0.08 -7.98
CA ALA A 102 1.91 0.25 -6.90
C ALA A 102 1.80 -0.91 -5.90
N ASP A 103 1.84 -0.57 -4.62
CA ASP A 103 1.65 -1.49 -3.49
C ASP A 103 0.41 -1.08 -2.68
N GLY A 104 -0.42 -2.07 -2.35
CA GLY A 104 -1.65 -1.84 -1.59
C GLY A 104 -2.52 -3.09 -1.49
N ARG A 105 -3.75 -2.92 -0.98
CA ARG A 105 -4.68 -4.02 -0.71
C ARG A 105 -5.60 -4.34 -1.88
N ASP A 106 -5.90 -3.35 -2.67
CA ASP A 106 -6.91 -3.37 -3.74
C ASP A 106 -6.39 -2.81 -5.07
N MET A 107 -5.05 -2.79 -5.23
CA MET A 107 -4.40 -2.22 -6.41
C MET A 107 -4.85 -2.89 -7.70
N GLY A 108 -4.79 -4.21 -7.77
CA GLY A 108 -5.15 -4.97 -8.98
C GLY A 108 -6.63 -5.27 -9.13
N THR A 109 -7.46 -5.00 -8.11
CA THR A 109 -8.90 -5.28 -8.13
C THR A 109 -9.76 -4.03 -8.29
N VAL A 110 -9.28 -2.87 -7.84
CA VAL A 110 -10.06 -1.61 -7.80
C VAL A 110 -9.30 -0.45 -8.44
N ILE A 111 -8.06 -0.20 -8.02
CA ILE A 111 -7.35 1.03 -8.42
C ILE A 111 -6.79 0.90 -9.84
N PHE A 112 -6.11 -0.20 -10.16
CA PHE A 112 -5.50 -0.47 -11.46
C PHE A 112 -5.95 -1.86 -11.98
N PRO A 113 -7.24 -2.04 -12.28
CA PRO A 113 -7.77 -3.34 -12.72
C PRO A 113 -7.19 -3.79 -14.07
N ASP A 114 -6.68 -2.86 -14.87
CA ASP A 114 -6.07 -3.14 -16.18
C ASP A 114 -4.53 -3.22 -16.13
N ALA A 115 -3.93 -3.28 -14.93
CA ALA A 115 -2.49 -3.42 -14.80
C ALA A 115 -2.00 -4.69 -15.52
N PRO A 116 -0.93 -4.59 -16.37
CA PRO A 116 -0.45 -5.71 -17.18
C PRO A 116 0.14 -6.85 -16.35
N LEU A 117 0.63 -6.56 -15.15
CA LEU A 117 1.06 -7.56 -14.18
C LEU A 117 0.45 -7.24 -12.82
N LYS A 118 -0.25 -8.23 -12.26
CA LYS A 118 -0.79 -8.20 -10.91
C LYS A 118 -0.18 -9.33 -10.10
N VAL A 119 0.33 -9.00 -8.94
CA VAL A 119 0.93 -9.97 -8.01
C VAL A 119 0.20 -9.91 -6.68
N PHE A 120 -0.37 -11.02 -6.26
CA PHE A 120 -0.93 -11.18 -4.94
C PHE A 120 0.13 -11.77 -4.03
N LEU A 121 0.74 -10.91 -3.22
CA LEU A 121 1.83 -11.27 -2.33
C LEU A 121 1.27 -11.74 -0.99
N THR A 122 1.66 -12.94 -0.56
CA THR A 122 1.30 -13.52 0.73
C THR A 122 2.53 -13.88 1.55
N ALA A 123 2.35 -13.94 2.85
CA ALA A 123 3.27 -14.58 3.79
C ALA A 123 2.49 -14.97 5.04
N SER A 124 2.91 -16.04 5.73
CA SER A 124 2.29 -16.43 7.00
C SER A 124 2.35 -15.29 8.03
N ALA A 125 1.33 -15.18 8.88
CA ALA A 125 1.29 -14.16 9.94
C ALA A 125 2.50 -14.27 10.87
N GLU A 126 2.97 -15.49 11.12
CA GLU A 126 4.18 -15.76 11.90
C GLU A 126 5.42 -15.15 11.26
N LYS A 127 5.66 -15.41 9.96
CA LYS A 127 6.83 -14.86 9.25
C LYS A 127 6.77 -13.33 9.15
N ARG A 128 5.60 -12.76 8.97
CA ARG A 128 5.42 -11.30 8.98
C ARG A 128 5.70 -10.71 10.37
N ALA A 129 5.23 -11.38 11.44
CA ALA A 129 5.52 -10.97 12.82
C ALA A 129 7.01 -11.04 13.14
N GLU A 130 7.71 -12.11 12.74
CA GLU A 130 9.17 -12.24 12.89
C GLU A 130 9.92 -11.09 12.19
N ARG A 131 9.55 -10.79 10.93
CA ARG A 131 10.16 -9.67 10.15
C ARG A 131 9.91 -8.33 10.84
N ARG A 132 8.67 -8.08 11.27
CA ARG A 132 8.29 -6.85 11.96
C ARG A 132 9.00 -6.72 13.31
N HIS A 133 9.10 -7.80 14.06
CA HIS A 133 9.84 -7.83 15.32
C HIS A 133 11.29 -7.43 15.12
N LYS A 134 12.00 -8.05 14.17
CA LYS A 134 13.40 -7.68 13.85
C LYS A 134 13.52 -6.20 13.51
N GLN A 135 12.61 -5.66 12.70
CA GLN A 135 12.60 -4.26 12.32
C GLN A 135 12.36 -3.31 13.51
N LEU A 136 11.48 -3.66 14.43
CA LEU A 136 11.19 -2.83 15.61
C LEU A 136 12.34 -2.88 16.62
N ILE A 137 12.88 -4.06 16.89
CA ILE A 137 14.04 -4.22 17.78
C ILE A 137 15.25 -3.43 17.26
N SER A 138 15.53 -3.46 15.94
CA SER A 138 16.63 -2.68 15.35
C SER A 138 16.46 -1.17 15.49
N LYS A 139 15.22 -0.71 15.73
CA LYS A 139 14.88 0.69 16.00
C LYS A 139 14.77 1.02 17.51
N GLY A 140 15.09 0.07 18.38
CA GLY A 140 15.03 0.26 19.84
C GLY A 140 13.65 0.12 20.48
N PHE A 141 12.64 -0.38 19.72
CA PHE A 141 11.31 -0.62 20.28
C PHE A 141 11.23 -2.00 20.96
N SER A 142 10.61 -2.07 22.14
CA SER A 142 10.33 -3.33 22.81
C SER A 142 8.95 -3.86 22.39
N THR A 143 8.91 -5.10 21.90
CA THR A 143 7.67 -5.75 21.48
C THR A 143 7.85 -7.27 21.52
N THR A 144 6.75 -8.04 21.38
CA THR A 144 6.79 -9.50 21.32
C THR A 144 6.23 -10.00 19.98
N ILE A 145 6.77 -11.11 19.48
CA ILE A 145 6.30 -11.76 18.25
C ILE A 145 4.81 -12.13 18.38
N THR A 146 4.41 -12.59 19.57
CA THR A 146 3.01 -12.99 19.84
C THR A 146 2.04 -11.80 19.69
N ALA A 147 2.38 -10.64 20.27
CA ALA A 147 1.56 -9.44 20.14
C ALA A 147 1.49 -8.97 18.68
N LEU A 148 2.63 -8.89 18.00
CA LEU A 148 2.68 -8.50 16.58
C LEU A 148 1.91 -9.45 15.67
N ARG A 149 1.95 -10.76 15.95
CA ARG A 149 1.18 -11.75 15.20
C ARG A 149 -0.33 -11.52 15.38
N ALA A 150 -0.79 -11.34 16.62
CA ALA A 150 -2.20 -11.07 16.90
C ALA A 150 -2.69 -9.79 16.19
N ASP A 151 -1.90 -8.72 16.20
CA ASP A 151 -2.23 -7.47 15.52
C ASP A 151 -2.30 -7.64 14.00
N LEU A 152 -1.38 -8.41 13.41
CA LEU A 152 -1.38 -8.72 11.98
C LEU A 152 -2.59 -9.56 11.58
N GLU A 153 -2.93 -10.61 12.34
CA GLU A 153 -4.10 -11.45 12.10
C GLU A 153 -5.41 -10.64 12.20
N ALA A 154 -5.53 -9.78 13.23
CA ALA A 154 -6.68 -8.89 13.38
C ALA A 154 -6.81 -7.88 12.23
N ARG A 155 -5.69 -7.38 11.71
CA ARG A 155 -5.67 -6.49 10.54
C ARG A 155 -6.07 -7.22 9.27
N ASP A 156 -5.53 -8.42 9.03
CA ASP A 156 -5.88 -9.23 7.85
C ASP A 156 -7.37 -9.58 7.84
N ALA A 157 -7.93 -9.94 9.00
CA ALA A 157 -9.36 -10.19 9.12
C ALA A 157 -10.19 -8.97 8.73
N ARG A 158 -9.82 -7.77 9.21
CA ARG A 158 -10.50 -6.52 8.84
C ARG A 158 -10.38 -6.22 7.34
N ASP A 159 -9.17 -6.36 6.78
CA ASP A 159 -8.91 -6.08 5.36
C ASP A 159 -9.68 -7.06 4.45
N THR A 160 -9.83 -8.31 4.85
CA THR A 160 -10.54 -9.35 4.09
C THR A 160 -12.06 -9.23 4.22
N GLN A 161 -12.58 -8.86 5.40
CA GLN A 161 -14.02 -8.85 5.69
C GLN A 161 -14.68 -7.50 5.40
N ARG A 162 -13.94 -6.45 5.05
CA ARG A 162 -14.53 -5.16 4.75
C ARG A 162 -15.47 -5.23 3.53
N SER A 163 -16.59 -4.53 3.60
CA SER A 163 -17.62 -4.53 2.54
C SER A 163 -17.16 -3.81 1.26
N VAL A 164 -16.24 -2.84 1.39
CA VAL A 164 -15.71 -2.06 0.27
C VAL A 164 -14.28 -2.46 -0.01
N ALA A 165 -14.00 -2.87 -1.25
CA ALA A 165 -12.67 -3.26 -1.75
C ALA A 165 -11.95 -4.27 -0.82
N PRO A 166 -12.54 -5.45 -0.54
CA PRO A 166 -11.93 -6.44 0.34
C PRO A 166 -10.57 -6.90 -0.19
N LEU A 167 -9.66 -7.28 0.71
CA LEU A 167 -8.38 -7.87 0.33
C LEU A 167 -8.62 -9.25 -0.30
N LYS A 168 -8.50 -9.33 -1.60
CA LYS A 168 -8.59 -10.56 -2.39
C LYS A 168 -7.72 -10.47 -3.64
N PRO A 169 -7.22 -11.60 -4.17
CA PRO A 169 -6.51 -11.59 -5.44
C PRO A 169 -7.45 -11.18 -6.58
N ALA A 170 -6.91 -10.44 -7.55
CA ALA A 170 -7.57 -10.30 -8.84
C ALA A 170 -7.56 -11.65 -9.57
N GLN A 171 -8.52 -11.87 -10.47
CA GLN A 171 -8.67 -13.14 -11.16
C GLN A 171 -7.42 -13.52 -11.98
N ASP A 172 -6.73 -12.53 -12.53
CA ASP A 172 -5.50 -12.67 -13.33
C ASP A 172 -4.22 -12.42 -12.51
N ALA A 173 -4.31 -12.34 -11.19
CA ALA A 173 -3.14 -12.12 -10.34
C ALA A 173 -2.32 -13.39 -10.17
N LEU A 174 -1.00 -13.26 -10.37
CA LEU A 174 -0.04 -14.29 -9.98
C LEU A 174 0.14 -14.27 -8.46
N GLN A 175 0.12 -15.45 -7.84
CA GLN A 175 0.27 -15.57 -6.39
C GLN A 175 1.72 -15.85 -6.04
N LEU A 176 2.25 -15.08 -5.08
CA LEU A 176 3.59 -15.26 -4.54
C LEU A 176 3.54 -15.38 -3.03
N ASP A 177 3.78 -16.58 -2.53
CA ASP A 177 4.04 -16.79 -1.10
C ASP A 177 5.53 -16.58 -0.83
N ASN A 178 5.85 -15.50 -0.11
CA ASN A 178 7.21 -15.17 0.26
C ASN A 178 7.58 -15.56 1.70
N SER A 179 6.84 -16.47 2.32
CA SER A 179 7.09 -16.91 3.71
C SER A 179 8.52 -17.43 3.89
N SER A 180 9.05 -18.16 2.90
CA SER A 180 10.40 -18.73 2.89
C SER A 180 11.41 -17.99 2.00
N LEU A 181 10.97 -16.98 1.24
CA LEU A 181 11.81 -16.26 0.32
C LEU A 181 12.46 -15.04 0.98
N THR A 182 13.66 -14.73 0.55
CA THR A 182 14.31 -13.45 0.80
C THR A 182 13.64 -12.32 -0.02
N ILE A 183 13.98 -11.07 0.29
CA ILE A 183 13.53 -9.92 -0.49
C ILE A 183 14.05 -10.03 -1.94
N ASP A 184 15.33 -10.38 -2.13
CA ASP A 184 15.93 -10.46 -3.46
C ASP A 184 15.33 -11.59 -4.31
N GLU A 185 15.06 -12.75 -3.75
CA GLU A 185 14.36 -13.85 -4.42
C GLU A 185 12.94 -13.45 -4.82
N SER A 186 12.19 -12.80 -3.92
CA SER A 186 10.84 -12.30 -4.21
C SER A 186 10.86 -11.26 -5.34
N VAL A 187 11.83 -10.34 -5.33
CA VAL A 187 12.00 -9.32 -6.38
C VAL A 187 12.41 -9.97 -7.69
N ALA A 188 13.32 -10.94 -7.67
CA ALA A 188 13.75 -11.65 -8.87
C ALA A 188 12.56 -12.37 -9.54
N GLN A 189 11.74 -13.07 -8.76
CA GLN A 189 10.55 -13.76 -9.27
C GLN A 189 9.56 -12.80 -9.95
N VAL A 190 9.29 -11.64 -9.34
CA VAL A 190 8.36 -10.66 -9.94
C VAL A 190 8.98 -10.02 -11.19
N LEU A 191 10.28 -9.77 -11.22
CA LEU A 191 10.95 -9.25 -12.40
C LEU A 191 10.94 -10.26 -13.58
N ASP A 192 11.11 -11.55 -13.30
CA ASP A 192 11.00 -12.62 -14.30
C ASP A 192 9.58 -12.64 -14.92
N TRP A 193 8.56 -12.60 -14.09
CA TRP A 193 7.17 -12.48 -14.56
C TRP A 193 6.93 -11.22 -15.40
N TRP A 194 7.52 -10.09 -15.00
CA TRP A 194 7.41 -8.84 -15.75
C TRP A 194 8.06 -8.94 -17.12
N GLN A 195 9.26 -9.49 -17.19
CA GLN A 195 9.97 -9.71 -18.45
C GLN A 195 9.20 -10.64 -19.38
N SER A 196 8.65 -11.74 -18.84
CA SER A 196 7.85 -12.68 -19.61
C SER A 196 6.59 -12.04 -20.23
N LYS A 197 5.98 -11.07 -19.54
CA LYS A 197 4.83 -10.30 -20.04
C LYS A 197 5.22 -9.34 -21.18
N GLN A 198 6.45 -8.82 -21.18
CA GLN A 198 6.93 -7.89 -22.22
C GLN A 198 7.35 -8.61 -23.52
N VAL A 199 7.68 -9.89 -23.43
CA VAL A 199 8.17 -10.70 -24.57
C VAL A 199 7.04 -11.24 -25.46
N VAL A 200 5.76 -11.03 -25.12
CA VAL A 200 4.63 -11.37 -26.03
C VAL A 200 4.67 -10.38 -27.21
N PRO A 201 5.05 -10.82 -28.43
CA PRO A 201 5.03 -9.94 -29.59
C PRO A 201 3.58 -9.48 -29.84
N LEU A 202 3.40 -8.23 -30.24
CA LEU A 202 2.20 -7.77 -30.91
C LEU A 202 2.03 -8.58 -32.21
N VAL A 203 1.54 -9.81 -32.10
CA VAL A 203 1.11 -10.61 -33.26
C VAL A 203 -0.30 -10.22 -33.57
N GLY A 204 -0.46 -9.43 -34.64
CA GLY A 204 -1.71 -9.31 -35.34
C GLY A 204 -2.48 -8.01 -35.16
N MET A 205 -2.00 -6.95 -35.79
CA MET A 205 -2.86 -6.01 -36.49
C MET A 205 -2.38 -5.93 -37.94
N ALA A 206 -2.88 -6.82 -38.75
CA ALA A 206 -2.92 -6.68 -40.21
C ALA A 206 -4.36 -6.29 -40.61
#